data_514e1c1cbe40d522a5c14aa6ee6ecc71
#
_entry.id   514e1c1cbe40d522a5c14aa6ee6ecc71
#
_cell.length_a   1.000
_cell.length_b   1.000
_cell.length_c   1.000
_cell.angle_alpha   90.00
_cell.angle_beta   90.00
_cell.angle_gamma   90.00
#
_symmetry.space_group_name_H-M   'P 1'
#
loop_
_entity.id
_entity.type
_entity.pdbx_description
1 polymer ?
#
loop_
_entity_poly.entity_id
_entity_poly.type
_entity_poly.pdbx_seq_one_letter_code
_entity_poly.pdbx_strand_id
1 'polypeptide(L)'
;PVALGKACKDRDDAQQALRLLAENNHRSLITQIAQRYQQPEIIAALGAFLDAGDFHDFPTKIQPLPEFYQFALWRRPQLKSSGLPLPDNAMRYLGDMLNFPREVKLYAGLNTVKSICTPTSLANFAWDLFNAWIEAGGPSKANWAFTTLAFFGNDDTARALTPLIRAWPGESQHQRAALGLDILAEIGSDIALMLLN
;
A
#
# COMPACT_ATOMS: atom_id res chain seq x y z
N PRO A 1 -9.12 13.98 -21.90
CA PRO A 1 -8.55 15.21 -21.32
C PRO A 1 -9.51 16.40 -21.40
N VAL A 2 -10.11 16.64 -22.59
CA VAL A 2 -11.06 17.76 -22.81
C VAL A 2 -12.36 17.58 -22.03
N ALA A 3 -12.83 16.35 -21.84
CA ALA A 3 -14.00 16.04 -21.05
C ALA A 3 -13.78 16.27 -19.54
N LEU A 4 -12.60 15.89 -19.02
CA LEU A 4 -12.22 16.15 -17.64
C LEU A 4 -12.12 17.64 -17.32
N GLY A 5 -11.51 18.43 -18.22
CA GLY A 5 -11.41 19.88 -18.06
C GLY A 5 -12.74 20.63 -18.12
N LYS A 6 -13.78 20.04 -18.75
CA LYS A 6 -15.13 20.60 -18.75
C LYS A 6 -15.93 20.18 -17.50
N ALA A 7 -15.65 19.03 -16.91
CA ALA A 7 -16.31 18.55 -15.71
C ALA A 7 -15.74 19.19 -14.43
N CYS A 8 -14.45 19.57 -14.42
CA CYS A 8 -13.79 20.21 -13.25
C CYS A 8 -14.15 21.69 -13.20
N LYS A 9 -15.37 22.04 -12.81
CA LYS A 9 -15.77 23.42 -12.53
C LYS A 9 -15.46 23.85 -11.10
N ASP A 10 -15.38 22.89 -10.16
CA ASP A 10 -15.10 23.11 -8.76
C ASP A 10 -13.68 22.72 -8.39
N ARG A 11 -13.13 23.44 -7.40
CA ARG A 11 -11.76 23.29 -6.90
C ARG A 11 -11.46 21.85 -6.41
N ASP A 12 -12.45 21.22 -5.77
CA ASP A 12 -12.31 19.86 -5.23
C ASP A 12 -12.30 18.79 -6.32
N ASP A 13 -13.10 18.98 -7.37
CA ASP A 13 -13.11 18.10 -8.55
C ASP A 13 -11.79 18.17 -9.32
N ALA A 14 -11.20 19.38 -9.44
CA ALA A 14 -9.90 19.55 -10.08
C ALA A 14 -8.77 18.86 -9.29
N GLN A 15 -8.76 18.96 -7.96
CA GLN A 15 -7.79 18.28 -7.11
C GLN A 15 -7.95 16.76 -7.18
N GLN A 16 -9.17 16.26 -7.19
CA GLN A 16 -9.45 14.83 -7.31
C GLN A 16 -9.06 14.30 -8.70
N ALA A 17 -9.34 15.04 -9.78
CA ALA A 17 -8.93 14.69 -11.12
C ALA A 17 -7.40 14.68 -11.27
N LEU A 18 -6.69 15.63 -10.64
CA LEU A 18 -5.23 15.68 -10.62
C LEU A 18 -4.62 14.51 -9.84
N ARG A 19 -5.22 14.11 -8.71
CA ARG A 19 -4.82 12.91 -7.98
C ARG A 19 -4.98 11.65 -8.84
N LEU A 20 -6.12 11.49 -9.51
CA LEU A 20 -6.39 10.36 -10.41
C LEU A 20 -5.41 10.32 -11.60
N LEU A 21 -5.01 11.47 -12.13
CA LEU A 21 -4.04 11.57 -13.22
C LEU A 21 -2.60 11.29 -12.74
N ALA A 22 -2.25 11.71 -11.51
CA ALA A 22 -0.98 11.40 -10.88
C ALA A 22 -0.87 9.90 -10.56
N GLU A 23 -1.93 9.31 -10.03
CA GLU A 23 -2.03 7.88 -9.73
C GLU A 23 -1.88 6.99 -10.98
N ASN A 24 -2.23 7.50 -12.16
CA ASN A 24 -2.13 6.79 -13.44
C ASN A 24 -0.90 7.18 -14.28
N ASN A 25 0.12 7.77 -13.67
CA ASN A 25 1.40 8.14 -14.30
C ASN A 25 1.29 8.98 -15.60
N HIS A 26 0.29 9.84 -15.68
CA HIS A 26 0.08 10.73 -16.82
C HIS A 26 0.85 12.05 -16.69
N ARG A 27 2.15 12.00 -16.35
CA ARG A 27 2.99 13.20 -16.15
C ARG A 27 2.90 14.18 -17.32
N SER A 28 2.94 13.69 -18.56
CA SER A 28 2.78 14.49 -19.77
C SER A 28 1.42 15.17 -19.84
N LEU A 29 0.36 14.50 -19.42
CA LEU A 29 -1.00 15.01 -19.40
C LEU A 29 -1.19 16.04 -18.28
N ILE A 30 -0.59 15.81 -17.11
CA ILE A 30 -0.56 16.75 -15.98
C ILE A 30 0.12 18.05 -16.42
N THR A 31 1.27 17.97 -17.10
CA THR A 31 2.00 19.14 -17.63
C THR A 31 1.16 19.89 -18.66
N GLN A 32 0.45 19.20 -19.57
CA GLN A 32 -0.45 19.82 -20.53
C GLN A 32 -1.65 20.52 -19.86
N ILE A 33 -2.20 19.93 -18.78
CA ILE A 33 -3.29 20.54 -18.01
C ILE A 33 -2.78 21.79 -17.29
N ALA A 34 -1.60 21.75 -16.67
CA ALA A 34 -0.98 22.91 -16.03
C ALA A 34 -0.76 24.06 -17.01
N GLN A 35 -0.27 23.76 -18.21
CA GLN A 35 -0.07 24.75 -19.26
C GLN A 35 -1.37 25.38 -19.77
N ARG A 36 -2.48 24.62 -19.73
CA ARG A 36 -3.78 25.07 -20.25
C ARG A 36 -4.61 25.87 -19.25
N TYR A 37 -4.47 25.56 -17.97
CA TYR A 37 -5.30 26.15 -16.90
C TYR A 37 -4.53 27.12 -16.02
N GLN A 38 -3.61 27.86 -16.46
CA GLN A 38 -2.75 28.88 -15.84
C GLN A 38 -3.21 29.49 -14.48
N GLN A 39 -3.99 28.74 -13.71
CA GLN A 39 -4.43 29.15 -12.38
C GLN A 39 -3.30 28.89 -11.37
N PRO A 40 -2.83 29.91 -10.62
CA PRO A 40 -1.68 29.77 -9.71
C PRO A 40 -1.84 28.63 -8.70
N GLU A 41 -3.05 28.37 -8.24
CA GLU A 41 -3.35 27.33 -7.26
C GLU A 41 -3.24 25.91 -7.85
N ILE A 42 -3.61 25.74 -9.12
CA ILE A 42 -3.47 24.46 -9.85
C ILE A 42 -1.99 24.23 -10.17
N ILE A 43 -1.26 25.27 -10.57
CA ILE A 43 0.19 25.19 -10.84
C ILE A 43 0.94 24.85 -9.55
N ALA A 44 0.59 25.46 -8.41
CA ALA A 44 1.22 25.17 -7.13
C ALA A 44 0.93 23.73 -6.65
N ALA A 45 -0.32 23.24 -6.79
CA ALA A 45 -0.67 21.87 -6.48
C ALA A 45 0.04 20.87 -7.40
N LEU A 46 0.17 21.17 -8.69
CA LEU A 46 0.91 20.36 -9.65
C LEU A 46 2.41 20.41 -9.41
N GLY A 47 2.97 21.57 -9.05
CA GLY A 47 4.38 21.73 -8.68
C GLY A 47 4.72 20.85 -7.49
N ALA A 48 3.91 20.88 -6.42
CA ALA A 48 4.08 20.02 -5.27
C ALA A 48 4.01 18.52 -5.63
N PHE A 49 3.18 18.12 -6.58
CA PHE A 49 3.12 16.75 -7.10
C PHE A 49 4.33 16.40 -7.98
N LEU A 50 4.82 17.32 -8.79
CA LEU A 50 5.97 17.10 -9.68
C LEU A 50 7.30 17.15 -8.93
N ASP A 51 7.40 18.00 -7.89
CA ASP A 51 8.59 18.17 -7.05
C ASP A 51 8.73 17.09 -5.97
N ALA A 52 7.64 16.41 -5.62
CA ALA A 52 7.68 15.24 -4.73
C ALA A 52 8.54 14.09 -5.28
N GLY A 53 9.03 14.19 -6.52
CA GLY A 53 10.17 13.44 -7.06
C GLY A 53 10.05 11.92 -7.19
N ASP A 54 9.05 11.33 -6.55
CA ASP A 54 8.87 9.88 -6.41
C ASP A 54 7.73 9.32 -7.27
N PHE A 55 7.56 9.85 -8.48
CA PHE A 55 6.73 9.17 -9.47
C PHE A 55 7.47 7.94 -9.98
N HIS A 56 7.33 6.84 -9.27
CA HIS A 56 7.68 5.55 -9.82
C HIS A 56 6.66 5.21 -10.90
N ASP A 57 7.17 4.79 -12.06
CA ASP A 57 6.33 4.37 -13.17
C ASP A 57 5.35 3.29 -12.71
N PHE A 58 4.07 3.58 -12.82
CA PHE A 58 3.03 2.61 -12.54
C PHE A 58 3.21 1.46 -13.53
N PRO A 59 3.23 0.20 -13.11
CA PRO A 59 3.42 -0.92 -14.02
C PRO A 59 2.39 -0.88 -15.15
N THR A 60 2.83 -1.02 -16.38
CA THR A 60 1.94 -1.07 -17.56
C THR A 60 1.04 -2.29 -17.54
N LYS A 61 1.36 -3.28 -16.72
CA LYS A 61 0.62 -4.53 -16.58
C LYS A 61 0.39 -4.83 -15.10
N ILE A 62 -0.86 -4.65 -14.65
CA ILE A 62 -1.28 -4.98 -13.29
C ILE A 62 -1.66 -6.46 -13.29
N GLN A 63 -1.05 -7.24 -12.39
CA GLN A 63 -1.44 -8.63 -12.14
C GLN A 63 -2.80 -8.66 -11.42
N PRO A 64 -3.74 -9.56 -11.78
CA PRO A 64 -5.00 -9.67 -11.05
C PRO A 64 -4.72 -10.04 -9.60
N LEU A 65 -5.51 -9.46 -8.70
CA LEU A 65 -5.46 -9.79 -7.28
C LEU A 65 -5.87 -11.26 -7.08
N PRO A 66 -5.20 -11.98 -6.17
CA PRO A 66 -5.55 -13.36 -5.84
C PRO A 66 -6.97 -13.45 -5.26
N GLU A 67 -7.62 -14.62 -5.42
CA GLU A 67 -8.97 -14.86 -4.91
C GLU A 67 -9.10 -14.68 -3.39
N PHE A 68 -8.03 -14.90 -2.62
CA PHE A 68 -8.03 -14.67 -1.18
C PHE A 68 -8.05 -13.19 -0.79
N TYR A 69 -7.81 -12.26 -1.72
CA TYR A 69 -7.88 -10.82 -1.44
C TYR A 69 -9.35 -10.34 -1.36
N GLN A 70 -10.01 -10.70 -0.26
CA GLN A 70 -11.42 -10.42 -0.01
C GLN A 70 -11.60 -9.41 1.13
N PHE A 71 -11.19 -8.17 0.88
CA PHE A 71 -11.12 -7.10 1.88
C PHE A 71 -12.47 -6.67 2.48
N ALA A 72 -13.58 -7.15 1.97
CA ALA A 72 -14.91 -6.80 2.49
C ALA A 72 -15.09 -7.17 3.98
N LEU A 73 -14.42 -8.23 4.44
CA LEU A 73 -14.47 -8.74 5.80
C LEU A 73 -13.29 -8.28 6.68
N TRP A 74 -12.34 -7.54 6.13
CA TRP A 74 -11.13 -7.16 6.84
C TRP A 74 -11.27 -5.83 7.57
N ARG A 75 -10.46 -5.64 8.60
CA ARG A 75 -10.27 -4.36 9.28
C ARG A 75 -9.56 -3.40 8.32
N ARG A 76 -10.27 -2.39 7.87
CA ARG A 76 -9.74 -1.45 6.86
C ARG A 76 -8.81 -0.42 7.47
N PRO A 77 -7.76 0.00 6.76
CA PRO A 77 -6.97 1.16 7.15
C PRO A 77 -7.86 2.38 7.32
N GLN A 78 -7.59 3.18 8.36
CA GLN A 78 -8.35 4.35 8.73
C GLN A 78 -7.52 5.61 8.51
N LEU A 79 -8.11 6.63 7.92
CA LEU A 79 -7.48 7.92 7.70
C LEU A 79 -7.21 8.64 9.03
N LYS A 80 -5.98 9.15 9.22
CA LYS A 80 -5.61 9.94 10.40
C LYS A 80 -6.47 11.21 10.55
N SER A 81 -6.85 11.81 9.41
CA SER A 81 -7.55 13.10 9.38
C SER A 81 -9.01 13.01 9.80
N SER A 82 -9.69 11.89 9.50
CA SER A 82 -11.14 11.75 9.69
C SER A 82 -11.54 10.53 10.54
N GLY A 83 -10.64 9.58 10.74
CA GLY A 83 -10.95 8.28 11.35
C GLY A 83 -11.78 7.35 10.45
N LEU A 84 -12.13 7.80 9.24
CA LEU A 84 -12.93 7.00 8.32
C LEU A 84 -12.10 5.87 7.69
N PRO A 85 -12.70 4.68 7.46
CA PRO A 85 -12.04 3.60 6.77
C PRO A 85 -11.85 3.90 5.28
N LEU A 86 -10.82 3.32 4.67
CA LEU A 86 -10.61 3.41 3.23
C LEU A 86 -11.81 2.82 2.47
N PRO A 87 -12.30 3.50 1.42
CA PRO A 87 -13.39 3.00 0.58
C PRO A 87 -12.93 1.82 -0.31
N ASP A 88 -13.87 1.09 -0.89
CA ASP A 88 -13.62 -0.13 -1.67
C ASP A 88 -12.63 0.07 -2.82
N ASN A 89 -12.72 1.18 -3.53
CA ASN A 89 -11.79 1.50 -4.62
C ASN A 89 -10.35 1.69 -4.09
N ALA A 90 -10.17 2.39 -2.96
CA ALA A 90 -8.85 2.55 -2.35
C ALA A 90 -8.30 1.22 -1.83
N MET A 91 -9.15 0.33 -1.31
CA MET A 91 -8.74 -1.02 -0.90
C MET A 91 -8.26 -1.87 -2.10
N ARG A 92 -8.91 -1.74 -3.27
CA ARG A 92 -8.44 -2.41 -4.51
C ARG A 92 -7.08 -1.87 -4.95
N TYR A 93 -6.91 -0.55 -5.03
CA TYR A 93 -5.63 0.07 -5.38
C TYR A 93 -4.52 -0.28 -4.40
N LEU A 94 -4.84 -0.37 -3.11
CA LEU A 94 -3.88 -0.83 -2.11
C LEU A 94 -3.42 -2.27 -2.39
N GLY A 95 -4.34 -3.17 -2.72
CA GLY A 95 -4.01 -4.53 -3.14
C GLY A 95 -3.14 -4.57 -4.39
N ASP A 96 -3.50 -3.79 -5.41
CA ASP A 96 -2.72 -3.69 -6.66
C ASP A 96 -1.29 -3.20 -6.37
N MET A 97 -1.12 -2.13 -5.57
CA MET A 97 0.20 -1.61 -5.18
C MET A 97 1.03 -2.62 -4.40
N LEU A 98 0.41 -3.43 -3.54
CA LEU A 98 1.09 -4.49 -2.79
C LEU A 98 1.50 -5.66 -3.69
N ASN A 99 0.72 -5.94 -4.73
CA ASN A 99 0.93 -7.03 -5.70
C ASN A 99 1.89 -6.65 -6.84
N PHE A 100 2.38 -5.42 -6.91
CA PHE A 100 3.32 -5.03 -7.95
C PHE A 100 4.61 -5.85 -7.90
N PRO A 101 5.18 -6.22 -9.07
CA PRO A 101 6.46 -6.92 -9.13
C PRO A 101 7.53 -6.12 -8.40
N ARG A 102 8.18 -6.74 -7.43
CA ARG A 102 9.27 -6.11 -6.67
C ARG A 102 10.59 -6.37 -7.38
N GLU A 103 10.93 -5.57 -8.38
CA GLU A 103 12.25 -5.72 -8.99
C GLU A 103 13.37 -5.09 -8.15
N VAL A 104 13.11 -4.02 -7.40
CA VAL A 104 14.15 -3.37 -6.55
C VAL A 104 13.61 -2.64 -5.31
N LYS A 105 12.41 -2.08 -5.31
CA LYS A 105 11.88 -1.28 -4.18
C LYS A 105 10.36 -1.40 -4.04
N LEU A 106 9.90 -1.21 -2.79
CA LEU A 106 8.49 -1.05 -2.48
C LEU A 106 7.92 0.16 -3.27
N TYR A 107 6.73 0.01 -3.84
CA TYR A 107 6.09 1.09 -4.59
C TYR A 107 5.86 2.32 -3.70
N ALA A 108 6.31 3.50 -4.14
CA ALA A 108 6.32 4.72 -3.34
C ALA A 108 4.92 5.15 -2.87
N GLY A 109 3.86 4.82 -3.62
CA GLY A 109 2.47 5.04 -3.22
C GLY A 109 2.11 4.41 -1.87
N LEU A 110 2.77 3.31 -1.47
CA LEU A 110 2.58 2.70 -0.16
C LEU A 110 3.09 3.58 0.99
N ASN A 111 4.13 4.41 0.77
CA ASN A 111 4.57 5.40 1.74
C ASN A 111 3.49 6.48 1.97
N THR A 112 2.79 6.87 0.91
CA THR A 112 1.65 7.79 1.02
C THR A 112 0.55 7.16 1.87
N VAL A 113 0.18 5.90 1.63
CA VAL A 113 -0.80 5.18 2.47
C VAL A 113 -0.34 5.16 3.93
N LYS A 114 0.93 4.84 4.19
CA LYS A 114 1.52 4.83 5.55
C LYS A 114 1.47 6.21 6.22
N SER A 115 1.64 7.27 5.45
CA SER A 115 1.60 8.64 5.97
C SER A 115 0.19 9.12 6.33
N ILE A 116 -0.83 8.75 5.56
CA ILE A 116 -2.22 9.22 5.73
C ILE A 116 -3.10 8.33 6.61
N CYS A 117 -2.75 7.04 6.77
CA CYS A 117 -3.51 6.09 7.60
C CYS A 117 -2.89 5.92 8.99
N THR A 118 -3.71 5.50 9.97
CA THR A 118 -3.24 5.22 11.33
C THR A 118 -2.40 3.94 11.35
N PRO A 119 -1.25 3.91 12.06
CA PRO A 119 -0.39 2.74 12.11
C PRO A 119 -1.10 1.47 12.58
N THR A 120 -1.94 1.59 13.61
CA THR A 120 -2.70 0.46 14.16
C THR A 120 -3.66 -0.14 13.14
N SER A 121 -4.37 0.69 12.36
CA SER A 121 -5.30 0.19 11.35
C SER A 121 -4.57 -0.48 10.17
N LEU A 122 -3.38 0.03 9.82
CA LEU A 122 -2.52 -0.60 8.80
C LEU A 122 -1.99 -1.95 9.28
N ALA A 123 -1.56 -2.06 10.54
CA ALA A 123 -1.11 -3.33 11.11
C ALA A 123 -2.25 -4.36 11.16
N ASN A 124 -3.45 -3.96 11.54
CA ASN A 124 -4.63 -4.80 11.54
C ASN A 124 -4.99 -5.30 10.13
N PHE A 125 -4.98 -4.42 9.14
CA PHE A 125 -5.19 -4.79 7.74
C PHE A 125 -4.14 -5.78 7.24
N ALA A 126 -2.85 -5.52 7.53
CA ALA A 126 -1.77 -6.40 7.12
C ALA A 126 -1.89 -7.79 7.77
N TRP A 127 -2.35 -7.85 9.01
CA TRP A 127 -2.60 -9.10 9.71
C TRP A 127 -3.76 -9.88 9.11
N ASP A 128 -4.87 -9.22 8.76
CA ASP A 128 -6.02 -9.86 8.09
C ASP A 128 -5.63 -10.38 6.70
N LEU A 129 -4.84 -9.63 5.95
CA LEU A 129 -4.29 -10.05 4.67
C LEU A 129 -3.37 -11.28 4.80
N PHE A 130 -2.50 -11.28 5.81
CA PHE A 130 -1.62 -12.41 6.12
C PHE A 130 -2.43 -13.67 6.48
N ASN A 131 -3.46 -13.55 7.32
CA ASN A 131 -4.32 -14.67 7.67
C ASN A 131 -5.03 -15.25 6.43
N ALA A 132 -5.59 -14.40 5.57
CA ALA A 132 -6.22 -14.85 4.33
C ALA A 132 -5.22 -15.58 3.41
N TRP A 133 -3.96 -15.11 3.35
CA TRP A 133 -2.91 -15.78 2.62
C TRP A 133 -2.55 -17.15 3.22
N ILE A 134 -2.48 -17.26 4.56
CA ILE A 134 -2.24 -18.53 5.27
C ILE A 134 -3.39 -19.52 5.00
N GLU A 135 -4.64 -19.08 5.12
CA GLU A 135 -5.83 -19.89 4.86
C GLU A 135 -5.89 -20.39 3.40
N ALA A 136 -5.39 -19.60 2.46
CA ALA A 136 -5.23 -20.01 1.06
C ALA A 136 -4.04 -20.97 0.81
N GLY A 137 -3.39 -21.47 1.86
CA GLY A 137 -2.25 -22.39 1.79
C GLY A 137 -0.89 -21.72 1.65
N GLY A 138 -0.82 -20.39 1.76
CA GLY A 138 0.43 -19.62 1.69
C GLY A 138 1.09 -19.69 0.32
N PRO A 139 0.42 -19.34 -0.79
CA PRO A 139 0.95 -19.46 -2.14
C PRO A 139 2.21 -18.59 -2.32
N SER A 140 3.33 -19.19 -2.73
CA SER A 140 4.63 -18.53 -2.87
C SER A 140 4.62 -17.36 -3.86
N LYS A 141 3.80 -17.43 -4.91
CA LYS A 141 3.61 -16.34 -5.89
C LYS A 141 2.98 -15.09 -5.28
N ALA A 142 2.34 -15.22 -4.12
CA ALA A 142 1.70 -14.13 -3.40
C ALA A 142 2.35 -13.87 -2.02
N ASN A 143 3.65 -14.16 -1.88
CA ASN A 143 4.42 -13.86 -0.65
C ASN A 143 4.38 -12.38 -0.26
N TRP A 144 4.02 -11.50 -1.20
CA TRP A 144 3.82 -10.09 -0.92
C TRP A 144 2.78 -9.86 0.19
N ALA A 145 1.75 -10.71 0.31
CA ALA A 145 0.78 -10.63 1.39
C ALA A 145 1.43 -10.82 2.77
N PHE A 146 2.36 -11.76 2.89
CA PHE A 146 3.12 -11.99 4.12
C PHE A 146 4.13 -10.86 4.37
N THR A 147 4.90 -10.46 3.36
CA THR A 147 5.89 -9.39 3.51
C THR A 147 5.28 -8.00 3.74
N THR A 148 3.96 -7.83 3.54
CA THR A 148 3.24 -6.62 3.94
C THR A 148 3.31 -6.36 5.45
N LEU A 149 3.47 -7.42 6.27
CA LEU A 149 3.69 -7.29 7.73
C LEU A 149 4.99 -6.54 8.06
N ALA A 150 6.03 -6.69 7.27
CA ALA A 150 7.27 -5.94 7.47
C ALA A 150 7.06 -4.44 7.33
N PHE A 151 6.19 -4.05 6.39
CA PHE A 151 5.96 -2.65 6.06
C PHE A 151 4.92 -1.95 6.94
N PHE A 152 3.85 -2.65 7.29
CA PHE A 152 2.73 -2.10 8.06
C PHE A 152 2.63 -2.65 9.50
N GLY A 153 3.38 -3.69 9.83
CA GLY A 153 3.35 -4.31 11.15
C GLY A 153 3.84 -3.40 12.27
N ASN A 154 3.52 -3.80 13.48
CA ASN A 154 3.88 -3.14 14.73
C ASN A 154 4.25 -4.19 15.80
N ASP A 155 4.41 -3.77 17.05
CA ASP A 155 4.74 -4.66 18.18
C ASP A 155 3.75 -5.81 18.36
N ASP A 156 2.45 -5.55 18.18
CA ASP A 156 1.42 -6.59 18.31
C ASP A 156 1.54 -7.61 17.18
N THR A 157 1.87 -7.14 15.97
CA THR A 157 2.22 -8.01 14.83
C THR A 157 3.42 -8.89 15.17
N ALA A 158 4.48 -8.33 15.74
CA ALA A 158 5.67 -9.07 16.11
C ALA A 158 5.37 -10.14 17.18
N ARG A 159 4.60 -9.79 18.21
CA ARG A 159 4.17 -10.76 19.25
C ARG A 159 3.33 -11.89 18.67
N ALA A 160 2.38 -11.59 17.78
CA ALA A 160 1.49 -12.57 17.19
C ALA A 160 2.21 -13.47 16.16
N LEU A 161 3.21 -12.94 15.44
CA LEU A 161 3.95 -13.68 14.42
C LEU A 161 4.99 -14.64 15.03
N THR A 162 5.59 -14.29 16.16
CA THR A 162 6.68 -15.08 16.79
C THR A 162 6.32 -16.53 17.08
N PRO A 163 5.16 -16.88 17.69
CA PRO A 163 4.80 -18.28 17.92
C PRO A 163 4.64 -19.06 16.61
N LEU A 164 4.16 -18.43 15.54
CA LEU A 164 4.03 -19.06 14.23
C LEU A 164 5.41 -19.37 13.64
N ILE A 165 6.35 -18.43 13.71
CA ILE A 165 7.74 -18.63 13.26
C ILE A 165 8.38 -19.82 13.99
N ARG A 166 8.13 -19.96 15.28
CA ARG A 166 8.65 -21.08 16.09
C ARG A 166 8.01 -22.43 15.75
N ALA A 167 6.75 -22.45 15.34
CA ALA A 167 6.03 -23.67 14.99
C ALA A 167 6.39 -24.19 13.58
N TRP A 168 6.58 -23.32 12.61
CA TRP A 168 6.79 -23.67 11.20
C TRP A 168 7.93 -24.65 10.90
N PRO A 169 9.11 -24.62 11.57
CA PRO A 169 10.13 -25.63 11.34
C PRO A 169 9.64 -27.05 11.63
N GLY A 170 8.85 -27.24 12.70
CA GLY A 170 8.23 -28.52 13.02
C GLY A 170 7.19 -28.99 11.99
N GLU A 171 6.64 -28.08 11.22
CA GLU A 171 5.68 -28.30 10.13
C GLU A 171 6.37 -28.40 8.75
N SER A 172 7.69 -28.49 8.70
CA SER A 172 8.49 -28.49 7.47
C SER A 172 8.38 -27.19 6.65
N GLN A 173 7.98 -26.07 7.28
CA GLN A 173 7.81 -24.76 6.65
C GLN A 173 9.05 -23.84 6.89
N HIS A 174 10.27 -24.37 6.71
CA HIS A 174 11.52 -23.67 7.03
C HIS A 174 11.68 -22.33 6.28
N GLN A 175 11.29 -22.27 4.99
CA GLN A 175 11.37 -21.05 4.21
C GLN A 175 10.41 -19.97 4.75
N ARG A 176 9.23 -20.36 5.20
CA ARG A 176 8.25 -19.45 5.81
C ARG A 176 8.76 -18.93 7.14
N ALA A 177 9.40 -19.78 7.94
CA ALA A 177 10.02 -19.37 9.21
C ALA A 177 11.15 -18.36 8.97
N ALA A 178 12.04 -18.60 7.98
CA ALA A 178 13.10 -17.68 7.62
C ALA A 178 12.54 -16.31 7.18
N LEU A 179 11.55 -16.30 6.28
CA LEU A 179 10.89 -15.06 5.86
C LEU A 179 10.22 -14.35 7.04
N GLY A 180 9.68 -15.07 8.00
CA GLY A 180 9.11 -14.50 9.22
C GLY A 180 10.15 -13.80 10.09
N LEU A 181 11.37 -14.36 10.21
CA LEU A 181 12.48 -13.71 10.91
C LEU A 181 12.91 -12.42 10.20
N ASP A 182 12.99 -12.43 8.86
CA ASP A 182 13.29 -11.23 8.07
C ASP A 182 12.24 -10.13 8.30
N ILE A 183 10.96 -10.51 8.36
CA ILE A 183 9.85 -9.60 8.65
C ILE A 183 9.99 -8.98 10.05
N LEU A 184 10.31 -9.77 11.08
CA LEU A 184 10.56 -9.24 12.43
C LEU A 184 11.73 -8.26 12.44
N ALA A 185 12.82 -8.58 11.73
CA ALA A 185 13.96 -7.69 11.62
C ALA A 185 13.59 -6.36 10.93
N GLU A 186 12.74 -6.39 9.91
CA GLU A 186 12.28 -5.20 9.18
C GLU A 186 11.26 -4.36 9.96
N ILE A 187 10.39 -4.96 10.80
CA ILE A 187 9.55 -4.22 11.74
C ILE A 187 10.42 -3.37 12.66
N GLY A 188 11.59 -3.92 13.09
CA GLY A 188 12.68 -3.17 13.70
C GLY A 188 12.34 -2.50 15.04
N SER A 189 11.20 -2.81 15.65
CA SER A 189 10.87 -2.31 16.98
C SER A 189 11.70 -3.05 18.05
N ASP A 190 11.92 -2.42 19.19
CA ASP A 190 12.65 -3.04 20.31
C ASP A 190 12.08 -4.41 20.68
N ILE A 191 10.76 -4.55 20.65
CA ILE A 191 10.07 -5.80 20.90
C ILE A 191 10.35 -6.82 19.80
N ALA A 192 10.25 -6.45 18.54
CA ALA A 192 10.57 -7.35 17.43
C ALA A 192 12.01 -7.84 17.49
N LEU A 193 12.98 -6.96 17.80
CA LEU A 193 14.38 -7.30 17.95
C LEU A 193 14.65 -8.20 19.16
N MET A 194 13.94 -8.00 20.29
CA MET A 194 14.02 -8.90 21.45
C MET A 194 13.48 -10.29 21.15
N LEU A 195 12.50 -10.42 20.26
CA LEU A 195 11.88 -11.70 19.90
C LEU A 195 12.73 -12.51 18.89
N LEU A 196 13.74 -11.88 18.27
CA LEU A 196 14.73 -12.53 17.39
C LEU A 196 15.82 -13.27 18.16
N ASN A 197 16.01 -12.96 19.46
CA ASN A 197 16.98 -13.60 20.34
C ASN A 197 16.32 -14.80 21.08
#